data_0b2088ed6639aee09688a381347ef336
#
_entry.id   0b2088ed6639aee09688a381347ef336
#
_cell.length_a   1.000
_cell.length_b   1.000
_cell.length_c   1.000
_cell.angle_alpha   90.00
_cell.angle_beta   90.00
_cell.angle_gamma   90.00
#
_symmetry.space_group_name_H-M   'P 1'
#
loop_
_entity.id
_entity.type
_entity.pdbx_description
1 polymer ?
#
loop_
_entity_poly.entity_id
_entity_poly.type
_entity_poly.pdbx_seq_one_letter_code
_entity_poly.pdbx_strand_id
1 'polypeptide(L)'
;MSRQETRTYERFPIARRIEHLIMLLSFGTLGLTGLPQKFSNASISVSFINLIGGIENLRTIHHAAAIVLMLGTAWHILVMGYHVLVLRSRMSMLPSLQDVKDGWQALLYNLGLAKSYPQMGRYTFEEKMEYWAFVWGAIIMGLTGFLMWNPITATKYLPGEFVPAAKAAHGSEALLAVLAIIIWHMYGVHIKRFNKAMWTGKQTEEEMLHEHALELADIKAGIADRRPDTATIRKRQTVYYPIATILTVVMLGGVYGFVNGEQTAITTIPTRSTEIPIYAPQTPTPLPTLPPTPTSLPTNTVAPATTGESVTPTTLNWDNGIGQLFEQKCTQCHGVNGMVGLNLTTYADTMKGSSNGPVIVPGDAASSKLVIKQQAGNHGGQFTADEINQIIFWINSGAPEK
;
A
#
# COMPACT_ATOMS: atom_id res chain seq x y z
N MET A 1 10.44 -57.92 2.28
CA MET A 1 10.97 -56.67 1.65
C MET A 1 11.49 -55.76 2.75
N SER A 2 12.81 -55.72 2.96
CA SER A 2 13.43 -54.79 3.91
C SER A 2 13.21 -53.37 3.42
N ARG A 3 12.57 -52.53 4.24
CA ARG A 3 12.48 -51.09 4.01
C ARG A 3 13.93 -50.60 3.98
N GLN A 4 14.49 -50.31 2.82
CA GLN A 4 15.74 -49.57 2.73
C GLN A 4 15.50 -48.22 3.46
N GLU A 5 16.19 -48.03 4.58
CA GLU A 5 16.16 -46.74 5.30
C GLU A 5 16.68 -45.70 4.33
N THR A 6 15.77 -44.82 3.88
CA THR A 6 16.10 -43.73 2.97
C THR A 6 17.01 -42.77 3.72
N ARG A 7 18.27 -42.71 3.34
CA ARG A 7 19.24 -41.81 3.96
C ARG A 7 18.79 -40.38 3.79
N THR A 8 18.75 -39.62 4.90
CA THR A 8 18.32 -38.22 4.89
C THR A 8 19.45 -37.31 5.37
N TYR A 9 19.49 -36.08 4.82
CA TYR A 9 20.48 -35.07 5.11
C TYR A 9 19.79 -33.82 5.67
N GLU A 10 20.42 -33.14 6.65
CA GLU A 10 19.91 -31.89 7.18
C GLU A 10 20.05 -30.78 6.14
N ARG A 11 18.93 -30.19 5.74
CA ARG A 11 18.86 -29.11 4.75
C ARG A 11 18.73 -27.76 5.41
N PHE A 12 17.77 -27.63 6.33
CA PHE A 12 17.45 -26.38 7.01
C PHE A 12 17.39 -26.60 8.53
N PRO A 13 18.29 -25.97 9.31
CA PRO A 13 18.20 -25.98 10.76
C PRO A 13 16.94 -25.25 11.22
N ILE A 14 16.47 -25.57 12.44
CA ILE A 14 15.22 -25.04 12.99
C ILE A 14 15.15 -23.50 12.97
N ALA A 15 16.26 -22.81 13.20
CA ALA A 15 16.31 -21.35 13.16
C ALA A 15 15.89 -20.79 11.79
N ARG A 16 16.36 -21.39 10.68
CA ARG A 16 15.99 -20.98 9.32
C ARG A 16 14.52 -21.27 9.02
N ARG A 17 14.00 -22.35 9.57
CA ARG A 17 12.59 -22.72 9.42
C ARG A 17 11.68 -21.73 10.16
N ILE A 18 12.09 -21.26 11.33
CA ILE A 18 11.37 -20.23 12.09
C ILE A 18 11.43 -18.88 11.34
N GLU A 19 12.59 -18.47 10.82
CA GLU A 19 12.72 -17.27 9.98
C GLU A 19 11.76 -17.31 8.79
N HIS A 20 11.71 -18.45 8.09
CA HIS A 20 10.79 -18.63 6.96
C HIS A 20 9.32 -18.59 7.39
N LEU A 21 8.97 -19.17 8.53
CA LEU A 21 7.60 -19.13 9.06
C LEU A 21 7.18 -17.69 9.41
N ILE A 22 8.05 -16.91 10.04
CA ILE A 22 7.78 -15.50 10.35
C ILE A 22 7.57 -14.72 9.06
N MET A 23 8.42 -14.93 8.05
CA MET A 23 8.29 -14.31 6.74
C MET A 23 6.98 -14.73 6.05
N LEU A 24 6.66 -16.02 6.04
CA LEU A 24 5.43 -16.56 5.44
C LEU A 24 4.18 -15.92 6.06
N LEU A 25 4.10 -15.87 7.38
CA LEU A 25 2.94 -15.33 8.08
C LEU A 25 2.82 -13.81 7.89
N SER A 26 3.92 -13.07 8.03
CA SER A 26 3.89 -11.62 7.86
C SER A 26 3.64 -11.21 6.41
N PHE A 27 4.35 -11.80 5.45
CA PHE A 27 4.16 -11.52 4.02
C PHE A 27 2.76 -11.95 3.55
N GLY A 28 2.29 -13.14 3.93
CA GLY A 28 0.95 -13.62 3.61
C GLY A 28 -0.13 -12.67 4.12
N THR A 29 -0.01 -12.21 5.39
CA THR A 29 -0.92 -11.22 5.96
C THR A 29 -0.86 -9.90 5.21
N LEU A 30 0.34 -9.41 4.85
CA LEU A 30 0.50 -8.20 4.05
C LEU A 30 -0.16 -8.31 2.68
N GLY A 31 -0.03 -9.44 1.98
CA GLY A 31 -0.71 -9.71 0.72
C GLY A 31 -2.22 -9.72 0.86
N LEU A 32 -2.73 -10.49 1.84
CA LEU A 32 -4.17 -10.62 2.11
C LEU A 32 -4.82 -9.30 2.54
N THR A 33 -4.09 -8.44 3.23
CA THR A 33 -4.62 -7.14 3.68
C THR A 33 -4.34 -6.02 2.68
N GLY A 34 -3.26 -6.09 1.90
CA GLY A 34 -2.85 -5.07 0.94
C GLY A 34 -3.65 -5.09 -0.36
N LEU A 35 -3.90 -6.29 -0.93
CA LEU A 35 -4.65 -6.41 -2.18
C LEU A 35 -6.09 -5.86 -2.08
N PRO A 36 -6.87 -6.11 -1.01
CA PRO A 36 -8.18 -5.46 -0.85
C PRO A 36 -8.11 -3.94 -0.74
N GLN A 37 -7.04 -3.38 -0.16
CA GLN A 37 -6.84 -1.92 -0.14
C GLN A 37 -6.56 -1.36 -1.54
N LYS A 38 -5.77 -2.08 -2.36
CA LYS A 38 -5.50 -1.69 -3.75
C LYS A 38 -6.75 -1.78 -4.62
N PHE A 39 -7.54 -2.85 -4.47
CA PHE A 39 -8.74 -3.14 -5.26
C PHE A 39 -10.03 -2.93 -4.45
N SER A 40 -10.10 -1.82 -3.71
CA SER A 40 -11.17 -1.55 -2.73
C SER A 40 -12.59 -1.53 -3.32
N ASN A 41 -12.74 -1.31 -4.63
CA ASN A 41 -14.04 -1.31 -5.32
C ASN A 41 -14.50 -2.70 -5.79
N ALA A 42 -13.64 -3.73 -5.71
CA ALA A 42 -14.01 -5.08 -6.08
C ALA A 42 -14.94 -5.68 -5.01
N SER A 43 -16.01 -6.38 -5.42
CA SER A 43 -17.00 -6.95 -4.49
C SER A 43 -16.38 -7.88 -3.45
N ILE A 44 -15.38 -8.68 -3.86
CA ILE A 44 -14.65 -9.56 -2.95
C ILE A 44 -13.85 -8.76 -1.90
N SER A 45 -13.25 -7.63 -2.30
CA SER A 45 -12.51 -6.75 -1.39
C SER A 45 -13.45 -6.08 -0.40
N VAL A 46 -14.60 -5.58 -0.86
CA VAL A 46 -15.63 -4.99 0.01
C VAL A 46 -16.11 -6.00 1.04
N SER A 47 -16.43 -7.23 0.61
CA SER A 47 -16.86 -8.30 1.52
C SER A 47 -15.78 -8.65 2.55
N PHE A 48 -14.53 -8.74 2.13
CA PHE A 48 -13.40 -9.03 3.02
C PHE A 48 -13.14 -7.90 4.01
N ILE A 49 -13.16 -6.63 3.55
CA ILE A 49 -13.01 -5.44 4.41
C ILE A 49 -14.10 -5.42 5.47
N ASN A 50 -15.36 -5.69 5.11
CA ASN A 50 -16.48 -5.75 6.05
C ASN A 50 -16.34 -6.89 7.05
N LEU A 51 -15.86 -8.07 6.61
CA LEU A 51 -15.60 -9.23 7.48
C LEU A 51 -14.54 -8.92 8.55
N ILE A 52 -13.52 -8.14 8.22
CA ILE A 52 -12.45 -7.71 9.15
C ILE A 52 -12.93 -6.58 10.09
N GLY A 53 -14.12 -6.02 9.87
CA GLY A 53 -14.63 -4.92 10.67
C GLY A 53 -14.25 -3.53 10.16
N GLY A 54 -13.99 -3.40 8.86
CA GLY A 54 -13.75 -2.15 8.17
C GLY A 54 -12.30 -1.90 7.75
N ILE A 55 -12.11 -0.85 6.98
CA ILE A 55 -10.82 -0.51 6.36
C ILE A 55 -9.76 -0.15 7.41
N GLU A 56 -10.14 0.44 8.53
CA GLU A 56 -9.18 0.86 9.57
C GLU A 56 -8.61 -0.36 10.32
N ASN A 57 -9.45 -1.36 10.61
CA ASN A 57 -8.97 -2.63 11.18
C ASN A 57 -8.04 -3.34 10.20
N LEU A 58 -8.40 -3.35 8.91
CA LEU A 58 -7.56 -3.94 7.87
C LEU A 58 -6.18 -3.26 7.79
N ARG A 59 -6.13 -1.93 7.87
CA ARG A 59 -4.87 -1.15 7.91
C ARG A 59 -4.06 -1.46 9.15
N THR A 60 -4.70 -1.54 10.31
CA THR A 60 -4.02 -1.88 11.57
C THR A 60 -3.34 -3.25 11.48
N ILE A 61 -4.03 -4.25 10.94
CA ILE A 61 -3.46 -5.59 10.72
C ILE A 61 -2.30 -5.51 9.70
N HIS A 62 -2.47 -4.76 8.62
CA HIS A 62 -1.41 -4.56 7.62
C HIS A 62 -0.15 -3.94 8.24
N HIS A 63 -0.32 -2.88 9.02
CA HIS A 63 0.78 -2.21 9.71
C HIS A 63 1.45 -3.13 10.75
N ALA A 64 0.67 -3.88 11.53
CA ALA A 64 1.22 -4.85 12.48
C ALA A 64 2.06 -5.93 11.77
N ALA A 65 1.57 -6.46 10.65
CA ALA A 65 2.31 -7.43 9.85
C ALA A 65 3.58 -6.84 9.23
N ALA A 66 3.55 -5.56 8.82
CA ALA A 66 4.74 -4.85 8.33
C ALA A 66 5.81 -4.71 9.43
N ILE A 67 5.42 -4.39 10.66
CA ILE A 67 6.34 -4.33 11.80
C ILE A 67 6.98 -5.71 12.04
N VAL A 68 6.19 -6.79 12.03
CA VAL A 68 6.73 -8.15 12.19
C VAL A 68 7.72 -8.48 11.08
N LEU A 69 7.43 -8.13 9.82
CA LEU A 69 8.34 -8.35 8.70
C LEU A 69 9.62 -7.53 8.84
N MET A 70 9.55 -6.27 9.26
CA MET A 70 10.73 -5.43 9.51
C MET A 70 11.62 -6.01 10.62
N LEU A 71 11.02 -6.45 11.72
CA LEU A 71 11.77 -7.09 12.82
C LEU A 71 12.39 -8.42 12.39
N GLY A 72 11.66 -9.23 11.61
CA GLY A 72 12.18 -10.46 11.02
C GLY A 72 13.35 -10.20 10.07
N THR A 73 13.27 -9.16 9.25
CA THR A 73 14.35 -8.73 8.36
C THR A 73 15.58 -8.26 9.15
N ALA A 74 15.38 -7.47 10.20
CA ALA A 74 16.46 -7.03 11.09
C ALA A 74 17.17 -8.23 11.74
N TRP A 75 16.40 -9.20 12.24
CA TRP A 75 16.94 -10.46 12.76
C TRP A 75 17.73 -11.23 11.69
N HIS A 76 17.17 -11.37 10.49
CA HIS A 76 17.85 -12.04 9.38
C HIS A 76 19.20 -11.40 9.03
N ILE A 77 19.28 -10.08 8.98
CA ILE A 77 20.53 -9.33 8.74
C ILE A 77 21.58 -9.66 9.80
N LEU A 78 21.19 -9.70 11.09
CA LEU A 78 22.11 -10.06 12.18
C LEU A 78 22.57 -11.52 12.03
N VAL A 79 21.68 -12.46 11.77
CA VAL A 79 22.06 -13.87 11.59
C VAL A 79 22.98 -14.04 10.39
N MET A 80 22.69 -13.37 9.27
CA MET A 80 23.56 -13.41 8.09
C MET A 80 24.92 -12.78 8.37
N GLY A 81 24.95 -11.64 9.10
CA GLY A 81 26.19 -11.03 9.56
C GLY A 81 27.04 -11.99 10.41
N TYR A 82 26.41 -12.74 11.32
CA TYR A 82 27.10 -13.75 12.11
C TYR A 82 27.71 -14.87 11.23
N HIS A 83 26.93 -15.38 10.28
CA HIS A 83 27.41 -16.42 9.35
C HIS A 83 28.59 -15.93 8.49
N VAL A 84 28.56 -14.68 8.05
CA VAL A 84 29.61 -14.11 7.18
C VAL A 84 30.86 -13.73 8.01
N LEU A 85 30.70 -13.02 9.12
CA LEU A 85 31.81 -12.43 9.86
C LEU A 85 32.44 -13.39 10.87
N VAL A 86 31.61 -14.22 11.54
CA VAL A 86 32.09 -15.13 12.59
C VAL A 86 32.41 -16.50 12.01
N LEU A 87 31.42 -17.14 11.37
CA LEU A 87 31.55 -18.50 10.88
C LEU A 87 32.31 -18.60 9.56
N ARG A 88 32.40 -17.49 8.80
CA ARG A 88 32.97 -17.48 7.44
C ARG A 88 32.34 -18.54 6.54
N SER A 89 31.02 -18.73 6.68
CA SER A 89 30.25 -19.64 5.86
C SER A 89 30.35 -19.24 4.38
N ARG A 90 30.28 -20.21 3.48
CA ARG A 90 30.23 -19.93 2.04
C ARG A 90 29.01 -19.08 1.73
N MET A 91 29.22 -17.97 1.00
CA MET A 91 28.14 -17.08 0.59
C MET A 91 27.41 -17.63 -0.64
N SER A 92 26.92 -18.85 -0.55
CA SER A 92 26.34 -19.61 -1.67
C SER A 92 25.01 -19.04 -2.17
N MET A 93 24.37 -18.09 -1.42
CA MET A 93 23.18 -17.38 -1.84
C MET A 93 23.48 -16.18 -2.74
N LEU A 94 24.73 -15.74 -2.86
CA LEU A 94 25.07 -14.66 -3.78
C LEU A 94 24.92 -15.10 -5.23
N PRO A 95 24.37 -14.25 -6.11
CA PRO A 95 24.29 -14.50 -7.53
C PRO A 95 25.70 -14.61 -8.14
N SER A 96 25.83 -15.49 -9.09
CA SER A 96 27.08 -15.74 -9.81
C SER A 96 26.82 -15.89 -11.32
N LEU A 97 27.85 -15.78 -12.13
CA LEU A 97 27.72 -16.07 -13.57
C LEU A 97 27.36 -17.54 -13.85
N GLN A 98 27.63 -18.44 -12.89
CA GLN A 98 27.23 -19.83 -13.01
C GLN A 98 25.70 -19.96 -12.96
N ASP A 99 25.00 -19.14 -12.15
CA ASP A 99 23.53 -19.19 -12.07
C ASP A 99 22.87 -18.82 -13.41
N VAL A 100 23.47 -17.92 -14.19
CA VAL A 100 23.00 -17.59 -15.54
C VAL A 100 23.19 -18.78 -16.49
N LYS A 101 24.33 -19.49 -16.40
CA LYS A 101 24.57 -20.68 -17.20
C LYS A 101 23.63 -21.82 -16.82
N ASP A 102 23.41 -22.01 -15.51
CA ASP A 102 22.50 -23.04 -14.99
C ASP A 102 21.06 -22.75 -15.43
N GLY A 103 20.62 -21.49 -15.36
CA GLY A 103 19.31 -21.07 -15.86
C GLY A 103 19.13 -21.28 -17.36
N TRP A 104 20.17 -20.96 -18.14
CA TRP A 104 20.17 -21.20 -19.57
C TRP A 104 20.11 -22.69 -19.91
N GLN A 105 20.94 -23.49 -19.22
CA GLN A 105 20.92 -24.96 -19.40
C GLN A 105 19.60 -25.57 -18.98
N ALA A 106 18.99 -25.11 -17.90
CA ALA A 106 17.68 -25.54 -17.46
C ALA A 106 16.59 -25.20 -18.48
N LEU A 107 16.63 -24.02 -19.10
CA LEU A 107 15.73 -23.63 -20.18
C LEU A 107 15.89 -24.56 -21.37
N LEU A 108 17.12 -24.79 -21.84
CA LEU A 108 17.39 -25.72 -22.97
C LEU A 108 16.94 -27.13 -22.67
N TYR A 109 17.11 -27.61 -21.43
CA TYR A 109 16.66 -28.93 -20.99
C TYR A 109 15.12 -29.03 -21.02
N ASN A 110 14.40 -28.01 -20.52
CA ASN A 110 12.95 -27.99 -20.53
C ASN A 110 12.36 -27.88 -21.97
N LEU A 111 13.14 -27.31 -22.90
CA LEU A 111 12.78 -27.30 -24.34
C LEU A 111 13.18 -28.58 -25.10
N GLY A 112 13.79 -29.56 -24.42
CA GLY A 112 14.28 -30.80 -25.02
C GLY A 112 15.58 -30.64 -25.83
N LEU A 113 16.25 -29.49 -25.72
CA LEU A 113 17.48 -29.16 -26.49
C LEU A 113 18.76 -29.51 -25.73
N ALA A 114 18.70 -29.76 -24.42
CA ALA A 114 19.83 -30.24 -23.62
C ALA A 114 19.56 -31.64 -23.05
N LYS A 115 20.64 -32.44 -22.91
CA LYS A 115 20.53 -33.87 -22.44
C LYS A 115 20.39 -33.97 -20.93
N SER A 116 20.85 -33.02 -20.16
CA SER A 116 20.86 -33.06 -18.70
C SER A 116 20.45 -31.73 -18.08
N TYR A 117 19.79 -31.83 -16.93
CA TYR A 117 19.55 -30.67 -16.06
C TYR A 117 20.84 -30.21 -15.41
N PRO A 118 21.01 -28.90 -15.10
CA PRO A 118 22.24 -28.42 -14.48
C PRO A 118 22.42 -29.01 -13.07
N GLN A 119 23.65 -29.34 -12.72
CA GLN A 119 24.00 -29.77 -11.36
C GLN A 119 24.29 -28.54 -10.49
N MET A 120 23.50 -28.36 -9.44
CA MET A 120 23.58 -27.18 -8.60
C MET A 120 24.11 -27.48 -7.21
N GLY A 121 24.62 -26.43 -6.55
CA GLY A 121 25.15 -26.50 -5.19
C GLY A 121 24.07 -26.35 -4.12
N ARG A 122 24.44 -25.69 -3.00
CA ARG A 122 23.57 -25.54 -1.86
C ARG A 122 22.25 -24.83 -2.19
N TYR A 123 22.26 -23.87 -3.10
CA TYR A 123 21.06 -23.20 -3.58
C TYR A 123 21.03 -23.26 -5.10
N THR A 124 19.83 -23.53 -5.63
CA THR A 124 19.58 -23.49 -7.06
C THR A 124 19.53 -22.06 -7.56
N PHE A 125 19.64 -21.86 -8.88
CA PHE A 125 19.49 -20.50 -9.44
C PHE A 125 18.09 -19.95 -9.21
N GLU A 126 17.05 -20.82 -9.20
CA GLU A 126 15.67 -20.46 -8.90
C GLU A 126 15.54 -19.94 -7.45
N GLU A 127 16.07 -20.66 -6.46
CA GLU A 127 16.07 -20.26 -5.05
C GLU A 127 16.80 -18.93 -4.83
N LYS A 128 17.92 -18.72 -5.53
CA LYS A 128 18.64 -17.46 -5.46
C LYS A 128 17.85 -16.30 -6.09
N MET A 129 17.21 -16.52 -7.22
CA MET A 129 16.39 -15.52 -7.90
C MET A 129 15.20 -15.10 -7.03
N GLU A 130 14.50 -16.07 -6.41
CA GLU A 130 13.40 -15.80 -5.47
C GLU A 130 13.87 -15.00 -4.25
N TYR A 131 15.00 -15.38 -3.65
CA TYR A 131 15.55 -14.69 -2.49
C TYR A 131 15.91 -13.23 -2.82
N TRP A 132 16.59 -12.99 -3.94
CA TRP A 132 17.00 -11.64 -4.32
C TRP A 132 15.84 -10.79 -4.83
N ALA A 133 14.84 -11.39 -5.47
CA ALA A 133 13.59 -10.71 -5.78
C ALA A 133 12.86 -10.26 -4.51
N PHE A 134 12.81 -11.14 -3.48
CA PHE A 134 12.25 -10.78 -2.18
C PHE A 134 13.04 -9.65 -1.51
N VAL A 135 14.38 -9.69 -1.51
CA VAL A 135 15.22 -8.63 -0.94
C VAL A 135 14.96 -7.29 -1.63
N TRP A 136 14.92 -7.29 -2.97
CA TRP A 136 14.62 -6.10 -3.76
C TRP A 136 13.21 -5.57 -3.46
N GLY A 137 12.21 -6.44 -3.51
CA GLY A 137 10.83 -6.10 -3.18
C GLY A 137 10.70 -5.55 -1.77
N ALA A 138 11.36 -6.14 -0.77
CA ALA A 138 11.34 -5.66 0.61
C ALA A 138 11.91 -4.24 0.75
N ILE A 139 12.97 -3.89 0.00
CA ILE A 139 13.52 -2.53 -0.03
C ILE A 139 12.48 -1.56 -0.62
N ILE A 140 11.91 -1.87 -1.79
CA ILE A 140 10.89 -1.02 -2.43
C ILE A 140 9.67 -0.86 -1.53
N MET A 141 9.17 -1.96 -0.95
CA MET A 141 8.00 -1.95 -0.07
C MET A 141 8.27 -1.17 1.23
N GLY A 142 9.47 -1.29 1.79
CA GLY A 142 9.89 -0.52 2.97
C GLY A 142 9.96 0.99 2.69
N LEU A 143 10.62 1.39 1.61
CA LEU A 143 10.75 2.79 1.22
C LEU A 143 9.39 3.42 0.88
N THR A 144 8.61 2.77 0.02
CA THR A 144 7.29 3.28 -0.38
C THR A 144 6.28 3.24 0.77
N GLY A 145 6.37 2.22 1.62
CA GLY A 145 5.58 2.12 2.85
C GLY A 145 5.89 3.25 3.82
N PHE A 146 7.19 3.61 3.98
CA PHE A 146 7.59 4.76 4.80
C PHE A 146 6.98 6.06 4.29
N LEU A 147 7.07 6.32 2.98
CA LEU A 147 6.53 7.54 2.37
C LEU A 147 5.00 7.65 2.56
N MET A 148 4.28 6.52 2.52
CA MET A 148 2.83 6.51 2.73
C MET A 148 2.43 6.55 4.21
N TRP A 149 3.24 5.99 5.09
CA TRP A 149 2.97 6.00 6.54
C TRP A 149 3.31 7.35 7.18
N ASN A 150 4.35 8.02 6.65
CA ASN A 150 4.84 9.31 7.17
C ASN A 150 4.86 10.40 6.08
N PRO A 151 3.69 10.74 5.47
CA PRO A 151 3.65 11.65 4.33
C PRO A 151 4.11 13.08 4.66
N ILE A 152 3.80 13.61 5.84
CA ILE A 152 4.22 14.97 6.25
C ILE A 152 5.74 15.01 6.45
N THR A 153 6.29 13.97 7.08
CA THR A 153 7.74 13.86 7.27
C THR A 153 8.45 13.70 5.93
N ALA A 154 7.91 12.87 5.04
CA ALA A 154 8.44 12.65 3.70
C ALA A 154 8.46 13.94 2.87
N THR A 155 7.39 14.72 2.91
CA THR A 155 7.26 15.97 2.12
C THR A 155 8.09 17.13 2.65
N LYS A 156 8.71 17.03 3.82
CA LYS A 156 9.75 17.97 4.26
C LYS A 156 11.04 17.87 3.43
N TYR A 157 11.31 16.70 2.85
CA TYR A 157 12.56 16.41 2.14
C TYR A 157 12.34 16.10 0.65
N LEU A 158 11.14 15.66 0.27
CA LEU A 158 10.78 15.24 -1.08
C LEU A 158 9.56 16.04 -1.58
N PRO A 159 9.45 16.31 -2.89
CA PRO A 159 8.23 16.86 -3.48
C PRO A 159 6.98 16.03 -3.16
N GLY A 160 5.83 16.68 -3.00
CA GLY A 160 4.58 16.02 -2.61
C GLY A 160 4.12 14.90 -3.55
N GLU A 161 4.51 14.96 -4.82
CA GLU A 161 4.23 13.96 -5.86
C GLU A 161 4.82 12.58 -5.55
N PHE A 162 5.84 12.53 -4.70
CA PHE A 162 6.43 11.24 -4.28
C PHE A 162 5.47 10.38 -3.46
N VAL A 163 4.50 10.97 -2.74
CA VAL A 163 3.53 10.19 -1.94
C VAL A 163 2.56 9.41 -2.83
N PRO A 164 1.85 10.02 -3.82
CA PRO A 164 1.03 9.24 -4.74
C PRO A 164 1.85 8.31 -5.63
N ALA A 165 3.07 8.67 -6.03
CA ALA A 165 3.98 7.78 -6.75
C ALA A 165 4.36 6.55 -5.91
N ALA A 166 4.68 6.75 -4.62
CA ALA A 166 4.94 5.66 -3.69
C ALA A 166 3.72 4.73 -3.54
N LYS A 167 2.51 5.27 -3.46
CA LYS A 167 1.28 4.48 -3.41
C LYS A 167 1.11 3.61 -4.66
N ALA A 168 1.38 4.16 -5.84
CA ALA A 168 1.31 3.42 -7.10
C ALA A 168 2.37 2.31 -7.16
N ALA A 169 3.62 2.62 -6.82
CA ALA A 169 4.72 1.67 -6.79
C ALA A 169 4.49 0.55 -5.76
N HIS A 170 4.12 0.90 -4.52
CA HIS A 170 3.81 -0.05 -3.45
C HIS A 170 2.72 -1.05 -3.86
N GLY A 171 1.60 -0.54 -4.39
CA GLY A 171 0.52 -1.41 -4.82
C GLY A 171 0.87 -2.27 -6.05
N SER A 172 1.74 -1.81 -6.95
CA SER A 172 2.16 -2.59 -8.12
C SER A 172 3.17 -3.66 -7.75
N GLU A 173 4.13 -3.32 -6.89
CA GLU A 173 5.10 -4.27 -6.34
C GLU A 173 4.39 -5.35 -5.50
N ALA A 174 3.40 -4.98 -4.66
CA ALA A 174 2.61 -5.95 -3.90
C ALA A 174 1.92 -6.97 -4.80
N LEU A 175 1.32 -6.53 -5.90
CA LEU A 175 0.69 -7.43 -6.87
C LEU A 175 1.72 -8.34 -7.54
N LEU A 176 2.85 -7.79 -7.99
CA LEU A 176 3.93 -8.55 -8.60
C LEU A 176 4.49 -9.61 -7.64
N ALA A 177 4.75 -9.22 -6.38
CA ALA A 177 5.28 -10.11 -5.37
C ALA A 177 4.31 -11.27 -5.04
N VAL A 178 3.02 -10.98 -4.88
CA VAL A 178 2.00 -12.02 -4.62
C VAL A 178 1.87 -12.95 -5.82
N LEU A 179 1.85 -12.44 -7.05
CA LEU A 179 1.81 -13.26 -8.26
C LEU A 179 3.08 -14.13 -8.40
N ALA A 180 4.25 -13.58 -8.12
CA ALA A 180 5.50 -14.33 -8.14
C ALA A 180 5.49 -15.48 -7.13
N ILE A 181 5.01 -15.24 -5.90
CA ILE A 181 4.88 -16.31 -4.89
C ILE A 181 3.87 -17.38 -5.34
N ILE A 182 2.71 -17.00 -5.89
CA ILE A 182 1.69 -17.98 -6.31
C ILE A 182 2.15 -18.77 -7.53
N ILE A 183 2.64 -18.10 -8.57
CA ILE A 183 2.95 -18.71 -9.86
C ILE A 183 4.29 -19.44 -9.83
N TRP A 184 5.28 -18.89 -9.14
CA TRP A 184 6.64 -19.43 -9.16
C TRP A 184 6.95 -20.28 -7.92
N HIS A 185 6.87 -19.71 -6.73
CA HIS A 185 7.24 -20.39 -5.50
C HIS A 185 6.27 -21.52 -5.15
N MET A 186 4.96 -21.23 -5.07
CA MET A 186 3.95 -22.25 -4.73
C MET A 186 3.90 -23.37 -5.77
N TYR A 187 3.97 -23.03 -7.06
CA TYR A 187 4.02 -24.03 -8.11
C TYR A 187 5.31 -24.86 -8.06
N GLY A 188 6.48 -24.21 -7.99
CA GLY A 188 7.78 -24.86 -8.01
C GLY A 188 8.02 -25.77 -6.81
N VAL A 189 7.67 -25.30 -5.61
CA VAL A 189 7.97 -25.98 -4.34
C VAL A 189 6.88 -26.97 -3.93
N HIS A 190 5.59 -26.67 -4.16
CA HIS A 190 4.50 -27.47 -3.59
C HIS A 190 3.70 -28.26 -4.63
N ILE A 191 3.68 -27.84 -5.91
CA ILE A 191 2.90 -28.52 -6.95
C ILE A 191 3.80 -29.39 -7.83
N LYS A 192 4.85 -28.81 -8.42
CA LYS A 192 5.79 -29.54 -9.28
C LYS A 192 6.56 -30.62 -8.51
N ARG A 193 7.00 -30.29 -7.29
CA ARG A 193 7.70 -31.19 -6.38
C ARG A 193 7.30 -30.83 -4.96
N PHE A 194 6.64 -31.76 -4.27
CA PHE A 194 6.22 -31.50 -2.89
C PHE A 194 7.43 -31.50 -1.94
N ASN A 195 8.17 -30.40 -1.92
CA ASN A 195 9.35 -30.22 -1.09
C ASN A 195 8.97 -29.96 0.38
N LYS A 196 9.32 -30.90 1.26
CA LYS A 196 9.03 -30.83 2.70
C LYS A 196 10.19 -30.25 3.52
N ALA A 197 11.27 -29.84 2.91
CA ALA A 197 12.51 -29.48 3.62
C ALA A 197 12.32 -28.34 4.62
N MET A 198 11.46 -27.34 4.32
CA MET A 198 11.13 -26.27 5.27
C MET A 198 10.32 -26.73 6.48
N TRP A 199 9.58 -27.84 6.36
CA TRP A 199 8.79 -28.39 7.46
C TRP A 199 9.58 -29.41 8.28
N THR A 200 10.28 -30.32 7.62
CA THR A 200 11.02 -31.41 8.26
C THR A 200 12.45 -31.02 8.64
N GLY A 201 13.04 -30.04 7.95
CA GLY A 201 14.45 -29.69 8.01
C GLY A 201 15.35 -30.62 7.20
N LYS A 202 14.81 -31.67 6.55
CA LYS A 202 15.59 -32.76 5.93
C LYS A 202 15.17 -32.98 4.49
N GLN A 203 16.11 -33.46 3.68
CA GLN A 203 15.90 -33.99 2.33
C GLN A 203 16.47 -35.39 2.22
N THR A 204 15.84 -36.21 1.39
CA THR A 204 16.35 -37.54 1.06
C THR A 204 17.57 -37.43 0.14
N GLU A 205 18.37 -38.52 0.07
CA GLU A 205 19.53 -38.57 -0.82
C GLU A 205 19.11 -38.40 -2.29
N GLU A 206 17.98 -38.95 -2.69
CA GLU A 206 17.43 -38.82 -4.05
C GLU A 206 17.06 -37.37 -4.37
N GLU A 207 16.36 -36.66 -3.46
CA GLU A 207 16.02 -35.25 -3.60
C GLU A 207 17.28 -34.38 -3.70
N MET A 208 18.26 -34.62 -2.83
CA MET A 208 19.55 -33.95 -2.86
C MET A 208 20.34 -34.21 -4.15
N LEU A 209 20.34 -35.45 -4.64
CA LEU A 209 21.04 -35.77 -5.90
C LEU A 209 20.41 -35.07 -7.10
N HIS A 210 19.08 -34.89 -7.06
CA HIS A 210 18.36 -34.24 -8.15
C HIS A 210 18.49 -32.73 -8.14
N GLU A 211 18.38 -32.09 -6.98
CA GLU A 211 18.31 -30.63 -6.86
C GLU A 211 19.66 -29.99 -6.46
N HIS A 212 20.45 -30.70 -5.64
CA HIS A 212 21.66 -30.17 -5.00
C HIS A 212 22.84 -31.15 -5.10
N ALA A 213 23.06 -31.70 -6.30
CA ALA A 213 24.06 -32.76 -6.52
C ALA A 213 25.47 -32.37 -6.05
N LEU A 214 25.90 -31.11 -6.29
CA LEU A 214 27.22 -30.64 -5.86
C LEU A 214 27.29 -30.46 -4.34
N GLU A 215 26.21 -30.03 -3.68
CA GLU A 215 26.15 -29.97 -2.22
C GLU A 215 26.22 -31.35 -1.60
N LEU A 216 25.50 -32.32 -2.16
CA LEU A 216 25.55 -33.72 -1.71
C LEU A 216 26.99 -34.29 -1.83
N ALA A 217 27.68 -33.97 -2.93
CA ALA A 217 29.07 -34.38 -3.11
C ALA A 217 30.00 -33.74 -2.06
N ASP A 218 29.80 -32.43 -1.77
CA ASP A 218 30.55 -31.70 -0.74
C ASP A 218 30.28 -32.28 0.67
N ILE A 219 29.05 -32.66 0.98
CA ILE A 219 28.67 -33.30 2.26
C ILE A 219 29.36 -34.67 2.39
N LYS A 220 29.32 -35.51 1.34
CA LYS A 220 29.97 -36.81 1.32
C LYS A 220 31.48 -36.71 1.43
N ALA A 221 32.07 -35.65 0.89
CA ALA A 221 33.51 -35.36 0.99
C ALA A 221 33.90 -34.70 2.33
N GLY A 222 32.95 -34.39 3.22
CA GLY A 222 33.22 -33.71 4.49
C GLY A 222 33.68 -32.24 4.33
N ILE A 223 33.34 -31.62 3.21
CA ILE A 223 33.76 -30.25 2.87
C ILE A 223 32.67 -29.22 3.23
N ALA A 224 31.40 -29.63 3.19
CA ALA A 224 30.25 -28.73 3.35
C ALA A 224 30.22 -28.05 4.73
N ASP A 225 30.59 -28.75 5.81
CA ASP A 225 30.47 -28.30 7.21
C ASP A 225 31.78 -27.84 7.84
N ARG A 226 32.77 -27.47 7.05
CA ARG A 226 34.03 -26.96 7.60
C ARG A 226 33.80 -25.66 8.35
N ARG A 227 33.85 -25.72 9.69
CA ARG A 227 33.78 -24.56 10.57
C ARG A 227 35.17 -24.19 11.07
N PRO A 228 35.43 -22.91 11.35
CA PRO A 228 36.63 -22.48 12.04
C PRO A 228 36.74 -23.16 13.43
N ASP A 229 37.95 -23.24 13.97
CA ASP A 229 38.15 -23.72 15.32
C ASP A 229 37.48 -22.81 16.35
N THR A 230 37.21 -23.36 17.54
CA THR A 230 36.46 -22.69 18.61
C THR A 230 37.14 -21.43 19.12
N ALA A 231 38.49 -21.38 19.13
CA ALA A 231 39.23 -20.21 19.58
C ALA A 231 39.08 -19.05 18.58
N THR A 232 39.16 -19.37 17.28
CA THR A 232 38.91 -18.40 16.20
C THR A 232 37.49 -17.88 16.22
N ILE A 233 36.49 -18.74 16.44
CA ILE A 233 35.09 -18.34 16.57
C ILE A 233 34.93 -17.36 17.73
N ARG A 234 35.46 -17.68 18.93
CA ARG A 234 35.38 -16.79 20.10
C ARG A 234 36.03 -15.44 19.84
N LYS A 235 37.21 -15.39 19.23
CA LYS A 235 37.88 -14.14 18.86
C LYS A 235 37.05 -13.29 17.92
N ARG A 236 36.35 -13.87 16.94
CA ARG A 236 35.46 -13.13 16.03
C ARG A 236 34.18 -12.69 16.70
N GLN A 237 33.64 -13.47 17.62
CA GLN A 237 32.47 -13.14 18.42
C GLN A 237 32.70 -11.89 19.29
N THR A 238 33.91 -11.71 19.87
CA THR A 238 34.23 -10.51 20.66
C THR A 238 34.17 -9.21 19.84
N VAL A 239 34.41 -9.30 18.54
CA VAL A 239 34.27 -8.15 17.62
C VAL A 239 32.84 -8.04 17.10
N TYR A 240 32.23 -9.17 16.77
CA TYR A 240 30.90 -9.20 16.17
C TYR A 240 29.79 -8.71 17.13
N TYR A 241 29.76 -9.17 18.37
CA TYR A 241 28.67 -8.85 19.29
C TYR A 241 28.52 -7.34 19.58
N PRO A 242 29.57 -6.55 19.83
CA PRO A 242 29.43 -5.11 19.96
C PRO A 242 28.83 -4.45 18.71
N ILE A 243 29.30 -4.85 17.53
CA ILE A 243 28.79 -4.33 16.25
C ILE A 243 27.32 -4.72 16.08
N ALA A 244 26.98 -5.98 16.34
CA ALA A 244 25.61 -6.48 16.26
C ALA A 244 24.68 -5.76 17.24
N THR A 245 25.16 -5.45 18.46
CA THR A 245 24.39 -4.68 19.44
C THR A 245 24.10 -3.26 18.94
N ILE A 246 25.12 -2.56 18.46
CA ILE A 246 24.94 -1.21 17.89
C ILE A 246 23.96 -1.27 16.70
N LEU A 247 24.14 -2.21 15.78
CA LEU A 247 23.27 -2.38 14.62
C LEU A 247 21.84 -2.71 15.05
N THR A 248 21.66 -3.54 16.08
CA THR A 248 20.34 -3.84 16.65
C THR A 248 19.66 -2.58 17.18
N VAL A 249 20.37 -1.77 17.96
CA VAL A 249 19.84 -0.51 18.50
C VAL A 249 19.45 0.44 17.36
N VAL A 250 20.31 0.57 16.33
CA VAL A 250 20.02 1.42 15.16
C VAL A 250 18.80 0.91 14.39
N MET A 251 18.70 -0.41 14.14
CA MET A 251 17.56 -0.99 13.41
C MET A 251 16.26 -0.88 14.20
N LEU A 252 16.28 -1.18 15.52
CA LEU A 252 15.10 -1.03 16.37
C LEU A 252 14.70 0.44 16.51
N GLY A 253 15.68 1.35 16.66
CA GLY A 253 15.45 2.79 16.63
C GLY A 253 14.85 3.26 15.29
N GLY A 254 15.30 2.69 14.17
CA GLY A 254 14.73 2.93 12.84
C GLY A 254 13.28 2.46 12.73
N VAL A 255 12.97 1.25 13.20
CA VAL A 255 11.59 0.73 13.25
C VAL A 255 10.72 1.60 14.15
N TYR A 256 11.21 1.97 15.32
CA TYR A 256 10.51 2.87 16.23
C TYR A 256 10.22 4.23 15.58
N GLY A 257 11.22 4.85 14.96
CA GLY A 257 11.06 6.11 14.23
C GLY A 257 10.13 5.99 13.02
N PHE A 258 10.15 4.84 12.32
CA PHE A 258 9.22 4.55 11.23
C PHE A 258 7.76 4.55 11.72
N VAL A 259 7.49 3.88 12.84
CA VAL A 259 6.12 3.70 13.36
C VAL A 259 5.60 4.96 14.05
N ASN A 260 6.47 5.69 14.76
CA ASN A 260 6.08 6.82 15.60
C ASN A 260 6.49 8.19 15.00
N GLY A 261 7.05 8.21 13.81
CA GLY A 261 7.59 9.41 13.18
C GLY A 261 6.53 10.48 12.91
N GLU A 262 5.29 10.07 12.73
CA GLU A 262 4.20 10.97 12.40
C GLU A 262 2.87 10.46 12.95
N GLN A 263 2.12 11.38 13.58
CA GLN A 263 0.70 11.18 13.85
C GLN A 263 -0.09 11.86 12.73
N THR A 264 -0.66 11.06 11.83
CA THR A 264 -1.51 11.59 10.78
C THR A 264 -2.88 12.00 11.35
N ALA A 265 -3.58 12.91 10.67
CA ALA A 265 -4.93 13.32 11.03
C ALA A 265 -5.90 12.14 11.20
N ILE A 266 -5.66 11.03 10.50
CA ILE A 266 -6.44 9.79 10.61
C ILE A 266 -6.33 9.17 12.00
N THR A 267 -5.17 9.26 12.65
CA THR A 267 -4.95 8.72 14.00
C THR A 267 -5.30 9.72 15.10
N THR A 268 -5.37 11.02 14.77
CA THR A 268 -5.61 12.11 15.75
C THR A 268 -7.04 12.62 15.74
N ILE A 269 -7.83 12.36 14.68
CA ILE A 269 -9.26 12.66 14.68
C ILE A 269 -9.94 11.58 15.51
N PRO A 270 -10.50 11.92 16.70
CA PRO A 270 -11.28 10.96 17.45
C PRO A 270 -12.41 10.47 16.53
N THR A 271 -12.61 9.16 16.47
CA THR A 271 -13.78 8.58 15.81
C THR A 271 -15.00 9.32 16.34
N ARG A 272 -15.59 10.18 15.51
CA ARG A 272 -16.89 10.73 15.85
C ARG A 272 -17.77 9.51 16.09
N SER A 273 -18.14 9.29 17.35
CA SER A 273 -19.26 8.41 17.63
C SER A 273 -20.40 8.95 16.77
N THR A 274 -20.84 8.16 15.81
CA THR A 274 -22.04 8.45 15.07
C THR A 274 -23.23 8.16 15.99
N GLU A 275 -23.29 8.85 17.12
CA GLU A 275 -24.57 9.20 17.68
C GLU A 275 -25.16 10.20 16.69
N ILE A 276 -25.88 9.67 15.71
CA ILE A 276 -26.84 10.46 14.96
C ILE A 276 -27.71 11.07 16.06
N PRO A 277 -27.68 12.40 16.27
CA PRO A 277 -28.59 12.98 17.23
C PRO A 277 -29.98 12.56 16.74
N ILE A 278 -30.62 11.68 17.50
CA ILE A 278 -32.04 11.38 17.30
C ILE A 278 -32.69 12.76 17.27
N TYR A 279 -33.34 13.09 16.17
CA TYR A 279 -34.02 14.35 15.94
C TYR A 279 -34.88 14.64 17.18
N ALA A 280 -34.34 15.46 18.07
CA ALA A 280 -35.14 16.06 19.12
C ALA A 280 -36.00 17.11 18.42
N PRO A 281 -37.35 16.99 18.41
CA PRO A 281 -38.20 18.00 17.85
C PRO A 281 -37.83 19.32 18.51
N GLN A 282 -37.31 20.26 17.76
CA GLN A 282 -37.09 21.61 18.27
C GLN A 282 -38.47 22.12 18.61
N THR A 283 -38.66 22.49 19.85
CA THR A 283 -39.83 23.26 20.26
C THR A 283 -39.99 24.40 19.26
N PRO A 284 -41.14 24.58 18.61
CA PRO A 284 -41.31 25.60 17.59
C PRO A 284 -40.88 26.93 18.19
N THR A 285 -39.85 27.54 17.62
CA THR A 285 -39.42 28.90 17.97
C THR A 285 -40.68 29.76 17.84
N PRO A 286 -41.10 30.50 18.88
CA PRO A 286 -42.28 31.37 18.77
C PRO A 286 -42.07 32.29 17.57
N LEU A 287 -43.06 32.30 16.67
CA LEU A 287 -43.07 33.15 15.50
C LEU A 287 -42.77 34.57 15.98
N PRO A 288 -41.80 35.32 15.40
CA PRO A 288 -41.60 36.69 15.78
C PRO A 288 -42.91 37.43 15.55
N THR A 289 -43.47 37.98 16.63
CA THR A 289 -44.64 38.85 16.57
C THR A 289 -44.29 40.00 15.67
N LEU A 290 -45.02 40.15 14.56
CA LEU A 290 -44.83 41.27 13.65
C LEU A 290 -44.93 42.56 14.45
N PRO A 291 -44.01 43.52 14.33
CA PRO A 291 -44.16 44.81 14.93
C PRO A 291 -45.44 45.50 14.37
N PRO A 292 -46.16 46.24 15.19
CA PRO A 292 -47.37 46.93 14.72
C PRO A 292 -47.07 47.78 13.51
N THR A 293 -47.92 47.71 12.50
CA THR A 293 -47.89 48.53 11.28
C THR A 293 -47.69 49.99 11.62
N PRO A 294 -46.63 50.67 11.18
CA PRO A 294 -46.50 52.10 11.38
C PRO A 294 -47.53 52.81 10.51
N THR A 295 -48.40 53.56 11.17
CA THR A 295 -49.29 54.56 10.59
C THR A 295 -48.49 55.60 9.83
N SER A 296 -48.83 55.82 8.57
CA SER A 296 -48.28 56.79 7.68
C SER A 296 -48.35 58.21 8.21
N LEU A 297 -47.28 58.97 8.18
CA LEU A 297 -47.27 60.45 7.97
C LEU A 297 -45.84 61.00 7.90
N PRO A 298 -45.61 62.18 7.32
CA PRO A 298 -45.66 62.53 5.91
C PRO A 298 -44.28 62.87 5.30
N THR A 299 -44.35 63.04 4.00
CA THR A 299 -43.30 63.58 3.11
C THR A 299 -42.59 64.83 3.59
N ASN A 300 -41.24 64.84 3.54
CA ASN A 300 -40.45 65.99 3.18
C ASN A 300 -39.10 65.65 2.52
N THR A 301 -38.99 65.82 1.25
CA THR A 301 -38.13 66.72 0.44
C THR A 301 -36.64 66.68 0.71
N VAL A 302 -35.91 66.08 -0.24
CA VAL A 302 -34.74 66.50 -1.04
C VAL A 302 -33.46 67.00 -0.35
N ALA A 303 -32.34 66.33 -0.56
CA ALA A 303 -31.28 66.68 -1.50
C ALA A 303 -29.99 65.82 -1.27
N PRO A 304 -28.98 65.91 -2.11
CA PRO A 304 -28.61 64.75 -2.97
C PRO A 304 -27.16 64.20 -2.72
N ALA A 305 -26.93 63.03 -3.32
CA ALA A 305 -25.70 62.50 -3.87
C ALA A 305 -24.50 62.21 -2.94
N THR A 306 -24.14 60.93 -2.91
CA THR A 306 -22.84 60.53 -3.47
C THR A 306 -22.94 59.10 -3.94
N THR A 307 -22.49 58.89 -5.14
CA THR A 307 -22.27 57.69 -5.92
C THR A 307 -21.69 56.53 -5.11
N GLY A 308 -22.47 55.44 -4.99
CA GLY A 308 -22.01 54.10 -4.69
C GLY A 308 -22.69 53.18 -5.69
N GLU A 309 -21.95 52.53 -6.51
CA GLU A 309 -22.39 51.62 -7.57
C GLU A 309 -23.44 50.65 -7.03
N SER A 310 -24.62 50.75 -7.56
CA SER A 310 -25.68 49.76 -7.42
C SER A 310 -25.25 48.54 -8.22
N VAL A 311 -24.71 47.52 -7.52
CA VAL A 311 -24.53 46.19 -8.11
C VAL A 311 -25.94 45.62 -8.26
N THR A 312 -26.45 45.68 -9.46
CA THR A 312 -27.61 44.90 -9.91
C THR A 312 -27.36 43.45 -9.51
N PRO A 313 -28.32 42.67 -8.96
CA PRO A 313 -28.13 41.26 -8.72
C PRO A 313 -27.94 40.58 -10.08
N THR A 314 -26.68 40.36 -10.44
CA THR A 314 -26.32 39.58 -11.62
C THR A 314 -26.81 38.16 -11.35
N THR A 315 -27.82 37.70 -12.10
CA THR A 315 -28.31 36.32 -12.00
C THR A 315 -27.15 35.38 -12.25
N LEU A 316 -26.74 34.66 -11.20
CA LEU A 316 -25.65 33.71 -11.29
C LEU A 316 -26.15 32.53 -12.13
N ASN A 317 -25.49 32.29 -13.25
CA ASN A 317 -25.83 31.20 -14.18
C ASN A 317 -24.53 30.54 -14.70
N TRP A 318 -24.66 29.50 -15.56
CA TRP A 318 -23.51 28.81 -16.09
C TRP A 318 -22.60 29.71 -16.89
N ASP A 319 -23.16 30.49 -17.83
CA ASP A 319 -22.40 31.37 -18.71
C ASP A 319 -21.76 32.54 -17.96
N ASN A 320 -22.35 32.94 -16.82
CA ASN A 320 -21.90 34.05 -16.01
C ASN A 320 -21.40 33.58 -14.62
N GLY A 321 -20.26 32.90 -14.62
CA GLY A 321 -19.45 32.59 -13.42
C GLY A 321 -19.35 31.11 -13.09
N ILE A 322 -20.42 30.29 -13.14
CA ILE A 322 -20.36 28.89 -12.73
C ILE A 322 -19.47 28.05 -13.66
N GLY A 323 -19.62 28.22 -14.99
CA GLY A 323 -18.79 27.50 -15.96
C GLY A 323 -17.30 27.80 -15.80
N GLN A 324 -16.94 29.04 -15.49
CA GLN A 324 -15.55 29.42 -15.22
C GLN A 324 -14.99 28.80 -13.93
N LEU A 325 -15.80 28.68 -12.88
CA LEU A 325 -15.40 27.98 -11.65
C LEU A 325 -15.11 26.49 -11.94
N PHE A 326 -15.94 25.86 -12.74
CA PHE A 326 -15.75 24.46 -13.12
C PHE A 326 -14.52 24.28 -14.02
N GLU A 327 -14.29 25.17 -14.98
CA GLU A 327 -13.12 25.16 -15.81
C GLU A 327 -11.81 25.21 -15.00
N GLN A 328 -11.75 26.11 -14.01
CA GLN A 328 -10.56 26.31 -13.20
C GLN A 328 -10.28 25.15 -12.22
N LYS A 329 -11.32 24.55 -11.65
CA LYS A 329 -11.20 23.63 -10.53
C LYS A 329 -11.44 22.15 -10.90
N CYS A 330 -12.24 21.86 -11.92
CA CYS A 330 -12.77 20.52 -12.15
C CYS A 330 -12.30 19.90 -13.47
N THR A 331 -12.11 20.68 -14.53
CA THR A 331 -11.88 20.14 -15.89
C THR A 331 -10.54 19.47 -16.06
N GLN A 332 -9.57 19.73 -15.19
CA GLN A 332 -8.28 19.01 -15.21
C GLN A 332 -8.46 17.50 -15.00
N CYS A 333 -9.44 17.09 -14.18
CA CYS A 333 -9.74 15.67 -13.93
C CYS A 333 -11.05 15.22 -14.59
N HIS A 334 -11.99 16.16 -14.84
CA HIS A 334 -13.32 15.92 -15.40
C HIS A 334 -13.53 16.68 -16.73
N GLY A 335 -12.57 16.56 -17.64
CA GLY A 335 -12.65 17.03 -19.01
C GLY A 335 -13.34 16.05 -19.97
N VAL A 336 -13.14 16.22 -21.28
CA VAL A 336 -13.80 15.44 -22.34
C VAL A 336 -13.67 13.90 -22.15
N ASN A 337 -12.52 13.43 -21.63
CA ASN A 337 -12.29 12.02 -21.27
C ASN A 337 -12.16 11.87 -19.73
N GLY A 338 -12.97 12.61 -19.00
CA GLY A 338 -12.85 12.73 -17.55
C GLY A 338 -13.06 11.42 -16.78
N MET A 339 -12.50 11.39 -15.57
CA MET A 339 -12.65 10.25 -14.66
C MET A 339 -14.14 9.95 -14.42
N VAL A 340 -14.47 8.65 -14.36
CA VAL A 340 -15.84 8.11 -14.20
C VAL A 340 -16.83 8.58 -15.28
N GLY A 341 -16.35 8.95 -16.46
CA GLY A 341 -17.20 9.44 -17.54
C GLY A 341 -17.90 10.77 -17.26
N LEU A 342 -17.38 11.57 -16.29
CA LEU A 342 -17.89 12.90 -15.97
C LEU A 342 -17.12 13.94 -16.76
N ASN A 343 -17.87 14.71 -17.58
CA ASN A 343 -17.34 15.84 -18.31
C ASN A 343 -18.00 17.14 -17.78
N LEU A 344 -17.19 18.06 -17.24
CA LEU A 344 -17.63 19.32 -16.65
C LEU A 344 -17.19 20.54 -17.49
N THR A 345 -16.84 20.34 -18.77
CA THR A 345 -16.39 21.42 -19.66
C THR A 345 -17.54 22.20 -20.28
N THR A 346 -18.72 21.60 -20.41
CA THR A 346 -19.90 22.22 -20.97
C THR A 346 -21.11 22.07 -20.04
N TYR A 347 -22.07 22.98 -20.16
CA TYR A 347 -23.31 22.88 -19.40
C TYR A 347 -24.05 21.57 -19.69
N ALA A 348 -24.22 21.23 -20.98
CA ALA A 348 -24.93 20.03 -21.39
C ALA A 348 -24.31 18.74 -20.84
N ASP A 349 -22.98 18.62 -20.87
CA ASP A 349 -22.29 17.45 -20.33
C ASP A 349 -22.34 17.43 -18.79
N THR A 350 -22.26 18.58 -18.16
CA THR A 350 -22.38 18.70 -16.70
C THR A 350 -23.76 18.20 -16.23
N MET A 351 -24.80 18.59 -16.92
CA MET A 351 -26.19 18.19 -16.60
C MET A 351 -26.48 16.72 -16.95
N LYS A 352 -25.76 16.14 -17.92
CA LYS A 352 -25.80 14.71 -18.24
C LYS A 352 -25.27 13.84 -17.09
N GLY A 353 -24.26 14.34 -16.34
CA GLY A 353 -23.66 13.64 -15.22
C GLY A 353 -22.58 12.64 -15.58
N SER A 354 -22.37 11.65 -14.73
CA SER A 354 -21.33 10.61 -14.84
C SER A 354 -21.92 9.25 -15.20
N SER A 355 -21.05 8.24 -15.43
CA SER A 355 -21.47 6.84 -15.58
C SER A 355 -22.30 6.31 -14.37
N ASN A 356 -22.20 6.99 -13.21
CA ASN A 356 -22.93 6.67 -11.98
C ASN A 356 -24.19 7.54 -11.78
N GLY A 357 -24.66 8.20 -12.84
CA GLY A 357 -25.85 9.05 -12.85
C GLY A 357 -25.57 10.53 -12.63
N PRO A 358 -26.64 11.35 -12.46
CA PRO A 358 -26.55 12.79 -12.32
C PRO A 358 -25.68 13.21 -11.14
N VAL A 359 -24.88 14.27 -11.34
CA VAL A 359 -24.05 14.88 -10.29
C VAL A 359 -24.65 16.18 -9.77
N ILE A 360 -25.56 16.79 -10.52
CA ILE A 360 -26.35 17.96 -10.18
C ILE A 360 -27.84 17.58 -10.30
N VAL A 361 -28.62 17.96 -9.29
CA VAL A 361 -30.08 17.85 -9.26
C VAL A 361 -30.61 19.28 -9.23
N PRO A 362 -31.13 19.82 -10.34
CA PRO A 362 -31.66 21.18 -10.39
C PRO A 362 -32.74 21.39 -9.32
N GLY A 363 -32.63 22.48 -8.60
CA GLY A 363 -33.53 22.82 -7.48
C GLY A 363 -33.21 22.15 -6.16
N ASP A 364 -32.26 21.19 -6.12
CA ASP A 364 -31.90 20.45 -4.90
C ASP A 364 -30.38 20.29 -4.76
N ALA A 365 -29.73 21.27 -4.18
CA ALA A 365 -28.31 21.23 -3.91
C ALA A 365 -27.94 20.17 -2.87
N ALA A 366 -28.83 19.87 -1.91
CA ALA A 366 -28.55 18.92 -0.84
C ALA A 366 -28.44 17.46 -1.36
N SER A 367 -29.21 17.12 -2.40
CA SER A 367 -29.14 15.80 -3.07
C SER A 367 -28.12 15.77 -4.22
N SER A 368 -27.53 16.90 -4.57
CA SER A 368 -26.52 16.99 -5.63
C SER A 368 -25.19 16.38 -5.20
N LYS A 369 -24.77 15.30 -5.89
CA LYS A 369 -23.50 14.59 -5.58
C LYS A 369 -22.28 15.49 -5.61
N LEU A 370 -22.27 16.52 -6.46
CA LEU A 370 -21.22 17.52 -6.54
C LEU A 370 -21.07 18.24 -5.20
N VAL A 371 -22.17 18.77 -4.65
CA VAL A 371 -22.17 19.48 -3.37
C VAL A 371 -21.73 18.56 -2.23
N ILE A 372 -22.32 17.36 -2.15
CA ILE A 372 -21.99 16.36 -1.13
C ILE A 372 -20.49 16.03 -1.16
N LYS A 373 -19.91 15.82 -2.34
CA LYS A 373 -18.47 15.50 -2.49
C LYS A 373 -17.56 16.66 -2.13
N GLN A 374 -17.94 17.88 -2.48
CA GLN A 374 -17.14 19.07 -2.17
C GLN A 374 -17.20 19.40 -0.67
N GLN A 375 -18.35 19.26 -0.03
CA GLN A 375 -18.51 19.47 1.41
C GLN A 375 -17.80 18.40 2.25
N ALA A 376 -17.60 17.20 1.71
CA ALA A 376 -16.83 16.14 2.38
C ALA A 376 -15.31 16.45 2.50
N GLY A 377 -14.79 17.43 1.78
CA GLY A 377 -13.44 17.96 1.93
C GLY A 377 -12.30 17.04 1.47
N ASN A 378 -12.60 15.92 0.83
CA ASN A 378 -11.62 14.87 0.45
C ASN A 378 -11.55 14.63 -1.07
N HIS A 379 -11.92 15.64 -1.87
CA HIS A 379 -11.93 15.59 -3.33
C HIS A 379 -10.90 16.59 -3.90
N GLY A 380 -10.20 16.23 -4.98
CA GLY A 380 -9.31 17.15 -5.69
C GLY A 380 -10.13 18.33 -6.28
N GLY A 381 -9.50 19.49 -6.46
CA GLY A 381 -10.19 20.68 -6.98
C GLY A 381 -11.26 21.23 -6.03
N GLN A 382 -10.92 21.35 -4.74
CA GLN A 382 -11.84 21.88 -3.72
C GLN A 382 -12.24 23.33 -4.01
N PHE A 383 -13.53 23.62 -3.87
CA PHE A 383 -14.07 24.97 -3.87
C PHE A 383 -13.87 25.62 -2.49
N THR A 384 -13.68 26.92 -2.47
CA THR A 384 -13.73 27.72 -1.23
C THR A 384 -15.17 27.74 -0.69
N ALA A 385 -15.33 28.21 0.56
CA ALA A 385 -16.66 28.31 1.17
C ALA A 385 -17.59 29.23 0.36
N ASP A 386 -17.06 30.33 -0.20
CA ASP A 386 -17.85 31.25 -1.01
C ASP A 386 -18.20 30.67 -2.38
N GLU A 387 -17.26 29.98 -3.04
CA GLU A 387 -17.50 29.30 -4.32
C GLU A 387 -18.54 28.17 -4.19
N ILE A 388 -18.49 27.36 -3.14
CA ILE A 388 -19.48 26.31 -2.92
C ILE A 388 -20.86 26.90 -2.62
N ASN A 389 -20.94 28.02 -1.90
CA ASN A 389 -22.21 28.72 -1.66
C ASN A 389 -22.80 29.28 -2.96
N GLN A 390 -21.99 29.78 -3.88
CA GLN A 390 -22.42 30.21 -5.22
C GLN A 390 -22.99 29.02 -6.02
N ILE A 391 -22.34 27.87 -5.97
CA ILE A 391 -22.80 26.66 -6.65
C ILE A 391 -24.11 26.16 -6.02
N ILE A 392 -24.24 26.17 -4.69
CA ILE A 392 -25.46 25.79 -3.99
C ILE A 392 -26.61 26.72 -4.40
N PHE A 393 -26.36 28.04 -4.43
CA PHE A 393 -27.36 29.01 -4.87
C PHE A 393 -27.78 28.76 -6.32
N TRP A 394 -26.84 28.57 -7.23
CA TRP A 394 -27.09 28.28 -8.63
C TRP A 394 -27.92 26.99 -8.81
N ILE A 395 -27.58 25.91 -8.11
CA ILE A 395 -28.33 24.66 -8.16
C ILE A 395 -29.77 24.85 -7.66
N ASN A 396 -29.92 25.53 -6.49
CA ASN A 396 -31.23 25.75 -5.89
C ASN A 396 -32.14 26.69 -6.72
N SER A 397 -31.55 27.57 -7.56
CA SER A 397 -32.28 28.37 -8.54
C SER A 397 -32.64 27.62 -9.82
N GLY A 398 -32.42 26.30 -9.85
CA GLY A 398 -32.75 25.43 -11.00
C GLY A 398 -31.58 25.18 -11.95
N ALA A 399 -30.37 25.54 -11.56
CA ALA A 399 -29.13 25.41 -12.34
C ALA A 399 -29.24 26.03 -13.74
N PRO A 400 -29.60 27.32 -13.90
CA PRO A 400 -29.80 27.93 -15.21
C PRO A 400 -28.49 28.00 -16.03
N GLU A 401 -28.61 27.81 -17.35
CA GLU A 401 -27.48 27.97 -18.26
C GLU A 401 -27.21 29.45 -18.53
N LYS A 402 -28.30 30.26 -18.73
CA LYS A 402 -28.28 31.68 -19.07
C LYS A 402 -29.06 32.52 -18.06
#